data_b990c2dbe4a11415dfacda5291773bd8
#
_entry.id   b990c2dbe4a11415dfacda5291773bd8
#
_cell.length_a   1.000
_cell.length_b   1.000
_cell.length_c   1.000
_cell.angle_alpha   90.00
_cell.angle_beta   90.00
_cell.angle_gamma   90.00
#
_symmetry.space_group_name_H-M   'P 1'
#
loop_
_entity.id
_entity.type
_entity.pdbx_description
1 polymer ?
#
loop_
_entity_poly.entity_id
_entity_poly.type
_entity_poly.pdbx_seq_one_letter_code
_entity_poly.pdbx_strand_id
1 'polypeptide(L)'
;YSRNPWVAPRVNRENVIREIVGHRPYRPGGFVVKSEKLGDKVIVHNYGHGGGGITLCWGSSALAVRETIGMEHRDVAVIGSGVMGLTSARLLQDAGWNVTIYTRAMARHTTSNVAGGEWGPASAHDPEVSTDAFKSQLEFALRISHHAHTNLGGSDYGIFWRELYRPSDNPERQGESDYGHLYPYEGTLGPGEHPFQTRYAHHALTMMIEPATFLRRLTEDVHQARGSFVIRNFQDKEELLTLPEPVIFNCTGLGARALFGDETLTPAKGQLVFLPPDPDVDYLTLGGGEGLCYMFSRSDVVLLGGSFKPGDWSTNPEPAETERIIREHQRIFAGF
;
A
#
# COMPACT_ATOMS: atom_id res chain seq x y z
N TYR A 1 15.63 9.25 -24.60
CA TYR A 1 16.18 9.74 -23.34
C TYR A 1 17.33 8.82 -22.96
N SER A 2 18.57 9.15 -23.33
CA SER A 2 19.73 8.40 -22.89
C SER A 2 20.30 9.06 -21.62
N ARG A 3 19.65 8.93 -20.48
CA ARG A 3 20.35 8.96 -19.22
C ARG A 3 20.96 7.57 -19.04
N ASN A 4 22.19 7.49 -18.55
CA ASN A 4 22.71 6.24 -18.04
C ASN A 4 21.75 5.81 -16.91
N PRO A 5 20.89 4.78 -17.07
CA PRO A 5 19.86 4.46 -16.07
C PRO A 5 20.50 3.81 -14.83
N TRP A 6 21.81 3.57 -14.84
CA TRP A 6 22.47 2.73 -13.87
C TRP A 6 23.31 3.54 -12.89
N VAL A 7 22.65 4.23 -11.96
CA VAL A 7 23.29 4.85 -10.80
C VAL A 7 22.98 4.01 -9.58
N ALA A 8 24.02 3.49 -8.90
CA ALA A 8 23.83 2.73 -7.68
C ALA A 8 23.39 3.63 -6.51
N PRO A 9 22.40 3.24 -5.72
CA PRO A 9 22.12 3.93 -4.46
C PRO A 9 23.30 3.76 -3.50
N ARG A 10 23.58 4.78 -2.67
CA ARG A 10 24.72 4.80 -1.74
C ARG A 10 24.42 3.96 -0.49
N VAL A 11 24.37 2.64 -0.67
CA VAL A 11 24.00 1.69 0.38
C VAL A 11 25.18 1.45 1.32
N ASN A 12 25.16 2.07 2.48
CA ASN A 12 26.06 1.79 3.60
C ASN A 12 25.40 2.14 4.94
N ARG A 13 25.96 1.64 6.05
CA ARG A 13 25.40 1.87 7.40
C ARG A 13 25.41 3.34 7.80
N GLU A 14 26.39 4.10 7.37
CA GLU A 14 26.58 5.51 7.72
C GLU A 14 25.51 6.40 7.08
N ASN A 15 25.00 5.99 5.92
CA ASN A 15 23.93 6.71 5.21
C ASN A 15 22.51 6.35 5.71
N VAL A 16 22.36 5.45 6.68
CA VAL A 16 21.05 5.13 7.23
C VAL A 16 20.52 6.30 8.05
N ILE A 17 19.48 6.96 7.55
CA ILE A 17 18.83 8.07 8.26
C ILE A 17 17.69 7.60 9.16
N ARG A 18 17.10 6.43 8.88
CA ARG A 18 16.00 5.89 9.67
C ARG A 18 15.82 4.40 9.45
N GLU A 19 15.46 3.70 10.51
CA GLU A 19 14.92 2.34 10.48
C GLU A 19 13.46 2.40 10.96
N ILE A 20 12.57 1.71 10.25
CA ILE A 20 11.14 1.76 10.57
C ILE A 20 10.48 0.39 10.41
N VAL A 21 9.50 0.13 11.25
CA VAL A 21 8.66 -1.06 11.19
C VAL A 21 7.24 -0.66 10.81
N GLY A 22 6.67 -1.38 9.86
CA GLY A 22 5.26 -1.28 9.49
C GLY A 22 4.57 -2.63 9.64
N HIS A 23 3.31 -2.60 10.07
CA HIS A 23 2.47 -3.79 10.18
C HIS A 23 1.43 -3.79 9.07
N ARG A 24 1.65 -4.62 8.04
CA ARG A 24 0.66 -4.81 6.97
C ARG A 24 -0.56 -5.50 7.58
N PRO A 25 -1.79 -4.99 7.35
CA PRO A 25 -3.01 -5.66 7.81
C PRO A 25 -3.31 -6.88 6.94
N TYR A 26 -2.58 -7.97 7.18
CA TYR A 26 -2.61 -9.18 6.36
C TYR A 26 -3.78 -10.08 6.74
N ARG A 27 -4.45 -10.58 5.71
CA ARG A 27 -5.56 -11.52 5.81
C ARG A 27 -5.42 -12.56 4.69
N PRO A 28 -5.25 -13.86 5.00
CA PRO A 28 -5.05 -14.89 3.97
C PRO A 28 -6.15 -14.93 2.92
N GLY A 29 -7.42 -14.81 3.34
CA GLY A 29 -8.57 -14.77 2.42
C GLY A 29 -8.74 -13.45 1.64
N GLY A 30 -7.81 -12.49 1.78
CA GLY A 30 -7.86 -11.18 1.13
C GLY A 30 -8.67 -10.14 1.89
N PHE A 31 -8.79 -8.96 1.30
CA PHE A 31 -9.48 -7.82 1.92
C PHE A 31 -11.00 -8.02 1.98
N VAL A 32 -11.61 -7.36 2.95
CA VAL A 32 -13.05 -7.42 3.22
C VAL A 32 -13.73 -6.17 2.69
N VAL A 33 -14.69 -6.36 1.79
CA VAL A 33 -15.72 -5.36 1.44
C VAL A 33 -17.07 -6.05 1.58
N LYS A 34 -17.84 -5.62 2.55
CA LYS A 34 -19.21 -6.10 2.82
C LYS A 34 -19.94 -5.10 3.70
N SER A 35 -21.27 -5.14 3.67
CA SER A 35 -22.12 -4.42 4.63
C SER A 35 -22.77 -5.37 5.63
N GLU A 36 -23.01 -4.89 6.85
CA GLU A 36 -23.78 -5.58 7.89
C GLU A 36 -24.51 -4.58 8.78
N LYS A 37 -25.51 -5.08 9.52
CA LYS A 37 -26.23 -4.25 10.52
C LYS A 37 -25.58 -4.34 11.88
N LEU A 38 -25.48 -3.21 12.56
CA LEU A 38 -25.11 -3.09 13.96
C LEU A 38 -26.14 -2.20 14.65
N GLY A 39 -27.11 -2.81 15.37
CA GLY A 39 -28.25 -2.08 15.90
C GLY A 39 -29.07 -1.45 14.79
N ASP A 40 -29.26 -0.14 14.86
CA ASP A 40 -29.96 0.69 13.87
C ASP A 40 -29.04 1.23 12.75
N LYS A 41 -27.73 0.93 12.82
CA LYS A 41 -26.73 1.42 11.87
C LYS A 41 -26.35 0.37 10.82
N VAL A 42 -25.82 0.86 9.70
CA VAL A 42 -25.19 0.03 8.67
C VAL A 42 -23.68 0.21 8.74
N ILE A 43 -22.96 -0.87 8.91
CA ILE A 43 -21.51 -0.89 8.86
C ILE A 43 -21.08 -1.38 7.49
N VAL A 44 -20.23 -0.62 6.80
CA VAL A 44 -19.57 -1.03 5.55
C VAL A 44 -18.09 -1.24 5.84
N HIS A 45 -17.61 -2.45 5.65
CA HIS A 45 -16.23 -2.82 5.89
C HIS A 45 -15.36 -2.55 4.66
N ASN A 46 -14.15 -2.02 4.86
CA ASN A 46 -13.12 -1.85 3.85
C ASN A 46 -11.73 -1.94 4.52
N TYR A 47 -11.23 -3.16 4.74
CA TYR A 47 -9.97 -3.40 5.46
C TYR A 47 -9.30 -4.72 5.04
N GLY A 48 -8.08 -4.97 5.52
CA GLY A 48 -7.40 -6.27 5.37
C GLY A 48 -6.60 -6.45 4.08
N HIS A 49 -6.09 -5.35 3.50
CA HIS A 49 -5.43 -5.30 2.19
C HIS A 49 -3.97 -5.77 2.19
N GLY A 50 -3.44 -6.26 3.31
CA GLY A 50 -2.05 -6.71 3.40
C GLY A 50 -1.05 -5.63 2.99
N GLY A 51 -0.13 -5.96 2.10
CA GLY A 51 0.83 -5.02 1.51
C GLY A 51 0.29 -4.21 0.33
N GLY A 52 -0.88 -4.59 -0.23
CA GLY A 52 -1.48 -3.97 -1.42
C GLY A 52 -2.37 -2.76 -1.14
N GLY A 53 -2.39 -2.22 0.07
CA GLY A 53 -3.35 -1.17 0.45
C GLY A 53 -3.27 0.09 -0.42
N ILE A 54 -2.08 0.63 -0.67
CA ILE A 54 -1.90 1.81 -1.56
C ILE A 54 -2.37 1.48 -2.98
N THR A 55 -1.97 0.33 -3.50
CA THR A 55 -2.34 -0.14 -4.85
C THR A 55 -3.85 -0.25 -5.04
N LEU A 56 -4.56 -0.80 -4.06
CA LEU A 56 -5.97 -1.20 -4.17
C LEU A 56 -6.98 -0.14 -3.67
N CYS A 57 -6.50 0.97 -3.11
CA CYS A 57 -7.32 1.86 -2.29
C CYS A 57 -8.54 2.43 -3.01
N TRP A 58 -8.41 2.88 -4.24
CA TRP A 58 -9.53 3.44 -4.99
C TRP A 58 -10.56 2.39 -5.38
N GLY A 59 -10.11 1.22 -5.85
CA GLY A 59 -11.01 0.18 -6.31
C GLY A 59 -11.76 -0.52 -5.17
N SER A 60 -11.08 -0.83 -4.05
CA SER A 60 -11.77 -1.39 -2.89
C SER A 60 -12.71 -0.38 -2.24
N SER A 61 -12.34 0.91 -2.22
CA SER A 61 -13.24 1.97 -1.76
C SER A 61 -14.44 2.15 -2.69
N ALA A 62 -14.26 2.02 -4.01
CA ALA A 62 -15.37 2.04 -4.96
C ALA A 62 -16.35 0.87 -4.72
N LEU A 63 -15.82 -0.33 -4.45
CA LEU A 63 -16.65 -1.47 -4.05
C LEU A 63 -17.41 -1.18 -2.75
N ALA A 64 -16.74 -0.61 -1.74
CA ALA A 64 -17.38 -0.28 -0.47
C ALA A 64 -18.48 0.79 -0.63
N VAL A 65 -18.24 1.81 -1.44
CA VAL A 65 -19.26 2.85 -1.71
C VAL A 65 -20.47 2.28 -2.45
N ARG A 66 -20.31 1.26 -3.28
CA ARG A 66 -21.46 0.57 -3.92
C ARG A 66 -22.42 -0.07 -2.92
N GLU A 67 -21.95 -0.46 -1.74
CA GLU A 67 -22.82 -0.96 -0.65
C GLU A 67 -23.82 0.08 -0.14
N THR A 68 -23.63 1.37 -0.46
CA THR A 68 -24.54 2.45 -0.06
C THR A 68 -25.60 2.79 -1.12
N ILE A 69 -25.62 2.11 -2.26
CA ILE A 69 -26.59 2.37 -3.33
C ILE A 69 -28.00 2.09 -2.82
N GLY A 70 -28.89 3.06 -3.03
CA GLY A 70 -30.29 2.98 -2.57
C GLY A 70 -30.53 3.43 -1.14
N MET A 71 -29.49 3.81 -0.38
CA MET A 71 -29.68 4.39 0.95
C MET A 71 -30.17 5.84 0.83
N GLU A 72 -31.15 6.19 1.68
CA GLU A 72 -31.71 7.55 1.71
C GLU A 72 -30.86 8.54 2.50
N HIS A 73 -30.08 8.04 3.46
CA HIS A 73 -29.18 8.85 4.30
C HIS A 73 -28.02 9.44 3.47
N ARG A 74 -27.51 10.58 3.95
CA ARG A 74 -26.35 11.25 3.33
C ARG A 74 -25.26 11.62 4.34
N ASP A 75 -25.42 11.26 5.61
CA ASP A 75 -24.41 11.45 6.64
C ASP A 75 -23.70 10.12 6.91
N VAL A 76 -22.38 10.12 6.86
CA VAL A 76 -21.56 8.92 7.01
C VAL A 76 -20.33 9.17 7.88
N ALA A 77 -20.09 8.25 8.81
CA ALA A 77 -18.87 8.18 9.58
C ALA A 77 -17.86 7.26 8.87
N VAL A 78 -16.62 7.70 8.72
CA VAL A 78 -15.51 6.85 8.26
C VAL A 78 -14.54 6.65 9.42
N ILE A 79 -14.32 5.40 9.84
CA ILE A 79 -13.44 5.09 10.95
C ILE A 79 -12.05 4.74 10.43
N GLY A 80 -11.10 5.63 10.69
CA GLY A 80 -9.71 5.54 10.25
C GLY A 80 -9.35 6.55 9.16
N SER A 81 -8.17 7.16 9.26
CA SER A 81 -7.61 8.12 8.30
C SER A 81 -6.40 7.57 7.52
N GLY A 82 -6.25 6.24 7.47
CA GLY A 82 -5.33 5.60 6.53
C GLY A 82 -5.84 5.72 5.09
N VAL A 83 -5.10 5.17 4.14
CA VAL A 83 -5.44 5.29 2.72
C VAL A 83 -6.86 4.82 2.41
N MET A 84 -7.33 3.72 3.03
CA MET A 84 -8.70 3.22 2.82
C MET A 84 -9.76 4.21 3.30
N GLY A 85 -9.55 4.82 4.46
CA GLY A 85 -10.50 5.82 4.98
C GLY A 85 -10.53 7.07 4.12
N LEU A 86 -9.38 7.58 3.70
CA LEU A 86 -9.31 8.78 2.88
C LEU A 86 -9.92 8.58 1.48
N THR A 87 -9.62 7.47 0.80
CA THR A 87 -10.19 7.19 -0.52
C THR A 87 -11.69 6.86 -0.45
N SER A 88 -12.15 6.14 0.59
CA SER A 88 -13.58 5.94 0.82
C SER A 88 -14.30 7.27 1.07
N ALA A 89 -13.72 8.14 1.92
CA ALA A 89 -14.25 9.46 2.19
C ALA A 89 -14.40 10.31 0.92
N ARG A 90 -13.37 10.35 0.08
CA ARG A 90 -13.43 11.08 -1.19
C ARG A 90 -14.51 10.57 -2.12
N LEU A 91 -14.59 9.25 -2.33
CA LEU A 91 -15.62 8.67 -3.20
C LEU A 91 -17.04 8.86 -2.65
N LEU A 92 -17.20 8.82 -1.32
CA LEU A 92 -18.48 9.15 -0.67
C LEU A 92 -18.86 10.62 -0.90
N GLN A 93 -17.91 11.55 -0.75
CA GLN A 93 -18.14 12.97 -1.04
C GLN A 93 -18.51 13.20 -2.51
N ASP A 94 -17.85 12.54 -3.44
CA ASP A 94 -18.17 12.61 -4.87
C ASP A 94 -19.56 12.02 -5.19
N ALA A 95 -20.05 11.07 -4.35
CA ALA A 95 -21.40 10.54 -4.40
C ALA A 95 -22.44 11.37 -3.59
N GLY A 96 -22.04 12.54 -3.07
CA GLY A 96 -22.94 13.51 -2.39
C GLY A 96 -23.16 13.22 -0.91
N TRP A 97 -22.27 12.49 -0.24
CA TRP A 97 -22.33 12.23 1.19
C TRP A 97 -21.62 13.31 2.01
N ASN A 98 -22.16 13.62 3.18
CA ASN A 98 -21.49 14.41 4.22
C ASN A 98 -20.60 13.48 5.04
N VAL A 99 -19.30 13.69 5.03
CA VAL A 99 -18.34 12.75 5.63
C VAL A 99 -17.72 13.32 6.89
N THR A 100 -17.76 12.54 7.97
CA THR A 100 -16.97 12.74 9.18
C THR A 100 -15.97 11.59 9.34
N ILE A 101 -14.68 11.87 9.33
CA ILE A 101 -13.64 10.86 9.60
C ILE A 101 -13.33 10.88 11.10
N TYR A 102 -13.57 9.75 11.76
CA TYR A 102 -13.13 9.50 13.13
C TYR A 102 -11.85 8.69 13.13
N THR A 103 -10.84 9.17 13.80
CA THR A 103 -9.53 8.51 13.77
C THR A 103 -8.77 8.65 15.09
N ARG A 104 -8.04 7.61 15.50
CA ARG A 104 -7.15 7.70 16.66
C ARG A 104 -5.90 8.54 16.41
N ALA A 105 -5.47 8.63 15.14
CA ALA A 105 -4.29 9.38 14.72
C ALA A 105 -4.45 9.81 13.26
N MET A 106 -3.92 10.97 12.90
CA MET A 106 -3.96 11.50 11.54
C MET A 106 -3.13 10.66 10.57
N ALA A 107 -3.42 10.77 9.27
CA ALA A 107 -2.89 9.95 8.17
C ALA A 107 -1.36 9.75 8.22
N ARG A 108 -0.59 10.78 8.57
CA ARG A 108 0.87 10.72 8.70
C ARG A 108 1.39 9.73 9.76
N HIS A 109 0.54 9.31 10.68
CA HIS A 109 0.86 8.37 11.77
C HIS A 109 0.21 7.00 11.58
N THR A 110 -0.30 6.72 10.38
CA THR A 110 -0.92 5.43 10.04
C THR A 110 0.08 4.49 9.37
N THR A 111 -0.25 3.20 9.34
CA THR A 111 0.52 2.19 8.59
C THR A 111 0.67 2.55 7.11
N SER A 112 -0.33 3.21 6.51
CA SER A 112 -0.28 3.64 5.11
C SER A 112 0.89 4.57 4.81
N ASN A 113 1.33 5.40 5.78
CA ASN A 113 2.47 6.31 5.61
C ASN A 113 3.83 5.60 5.62
N VAL A 114 3.87 4.36 6.13
CA VAL A 114 5.09 3.52 6.17
C VAL A 114 5.21 2.62 4.95
N ALA A 115 4.18 2.56 4.09
CA ALA A 115 4.17 1.71 2.91
C ALA A 115 5.34 2.01 1.95
N GLY A 116 5.80 1.00 1.22
CA GLY A 116 6.81 1.16 0.17
C GLY A 116 6.34 2.08 -0.94
N GLY A 117 5.14 1.84 -1.44
CA GLY A 117 4.44 2.68 -2.41
C GLY A 117 4.62 2.28 -3.87
N GLU A 118 5.37 1.22 -4.18
CA GLU A 118 5.34 0.63 -5.53
C GLU A 118 3.94 0.08 -5.81
N TRP A 119 3.46 0.28 -7.03
CA TRP A 119 2.15 -0.18 -7.47
C TRP A 119 2.20 -1.68 -7.78
N GLY A 120 1.70 -2.47 -6.86
CA GLY A 120 1.59 -3.92 -6.95
C GLY A 120 0.80 -4.43 -5.74
N PRO A 121 -0.09 -5.42 -5.90
CA PRO A 121 -0.92 -5.95 -4.80
C PRO A 121 -0.13 -6.92 -3.91
N ALA A 122 1.08 -6.54 -3.51
CA ALA A 122 1.97 -7.39 -2.72
C ALA A 122 1.30 -7.88 -1.44
N SER A 123 1.34 -9.22 -1.22
CA SER A 123 0.74 -9.89 -0.05
C SER A 123 -0.71 -9.45 0.27
N ALA A 124 -1.51 -9.17 -0.76
CA ALA A 124 -2.92 -8.80 -0.60
C ALA A 124 -3.80 -9.99 -0.17
N HIS A 125 -3.38 -11.20 -0.48
CA HIS A 125 -4.04 -12.46 -0.12
C HIS A 125 -3.06 -13.64 -0.21
N ASP A 126 -3.52 -14.82 0.21
CA ASP A 126 -2.87 -16.10 -0.04
C ASP A 126 -3.59 -16.76 -1.23
N PRO A 127 -2.93 -17.03 -2.36
CA PRO A 127 -3.55 -17.67 -3.53
C PRO A 127 -4.17 -19.03 -3.26
N GLU A 128 -3.63 -19.79 -2.28
CA GLU A 128 -4.12 -21.12 -1.92
C GLU A 128 -5.44 -21.08 -1.13
N VAL A 129 -5.71 -19.96 -0.45
CA VAL A 129 -6.87 -19.79 0.43
C VAL A 129 -7.95 -18.92 -0.20
N SER A 130 -7.59 -18.08 -1.15
CA SER A 130 -8.51 -17.11 -1.77
C SER A 130 -9.54 -17.77 -2.69
N THR A 131 -10.77 -17.26 -2.65
CA THR A 131 -11.89 -17.74 -3.46
C THR A 131 -11.93 -17.06 -4.83
N ASP A 132 -12.63 -17.67 -5.80
CA ASP A 132 -12.84 -17.06 -7.12
C ASP A 132 -13.65 -15.76 -7.02
N ALA A 133 -14.57 -15.66 -6.06
CA ALA A 133 -15.29 -14.42 -5.78
C ALA A 133 -14.32 -13.32 -5.31
N PHE A 134 -13.36 -13.64 -4.46
CA PHE A 134 -12.33 -12.70 -4.05
C PHE A 134 -11.40 -12.30 -5.22
N LYS A 135 -10.99 -13.26 -6.07
CA LYS A 135 -10.16 -12.97 -7.25
C LYS A 135 -10.85 -11.98 -8.18
N SER A 136 -12.16 -12.16 -8.42
CA SER A 136 -12.97 -11.21 -9.20
C SER A 136 -13.06 -9.82 -8.55
N GLN A 137 -13.18 -9.78 -7.22
CA GLN A 137 -13.17 -8.54 -6.44
C GLN A 137 -11.80 -7.85 -6.52
N LEU A 138 -10.71 -8.61 -6.43
CA LEU A 138 -9.34 -8.11 -6.56
C LEU A 138 -9.09 -7.52 -7.95
N GLU A 139 -9.47 -8.24 -9.00
CA GLU A 139 -9.32 -7.77 -10.39
C GLU A 139 -10.08 -6.45 -10.64
N PHE A 140 -11.32 -6.36 -10.16
CA PHE A 140 -12.07 -5.11 -10.21
C PHE A 140 -11.34 -3.98 -9.49
N ALA A 141 -10.88 -4.24 -8.25
CA ALA A 141 -10.19 -3.24 -7.45
C ALA A 141 -8.88 -2.78 -8.11
N LEU A 142 -8.12 -3.70 -8.72
CA LEU A 142 -6.88 -3.39 -9.44
C LEU A 142 -7.14 -2.45 -10.63
N ARG A 143 -8.12 -2.78 -11.50
CA ARG A 143 -8.43 -1.98 -12.69
C ARG A 143 -8.88 -0.56 -12.34
N ILE A 144 -9.79 -0.43 -11.38
CA ILE A 144 -10.27 0.89 -10.93
C ILE A 144 -9.15 1.69 -10.29
N SER A 145 -8.35 1.07 -9.43
CA SER A 145 -7.23 1.75 -8.77
C SER A 145 -6.15 2.16 -9.77
N HIS A 146 -5.81 1.31 -10.73
CA HIS A 146 -4.85 1.63 -11.78
C HIS A 146 -5.28 2.86 -12.57
N HIS A 147 -6.54 2.88 -13.02
CA HIS A 147 -7.11 4.03 -13.74
C HIS A 147 -7.09 5.30 -12.89
N ALA A 148 -7.50 5.22 -11.62
CA ALA A 148 -7.50 6.37 -10.73
C ALA A 148 -6.07 6.92 -10.49
N HIS A 149 -5.11 6.05 -10.17
CA HIS A 149 -3.72 6.46 -9.96
C HIS A 149 -3.09 7.07 -11.23
N THR A 150 -3.38 6.49 -12.41
CA THR A 150 -2.92 7.04 -13.69
C THR A 150 -3.45 8.46 -13.91
N ASN A 151 -4.72 8.71 -13.62
CA ASN A 151 -5.34 10.04 -13.75
C ASN A 151 -4.83 11.06 -12.73
N LEU A 152 -4.38 10.61 -11.56
CA LEU A 152 -3.79 11.43 -10.49
C LEU A 152 -2.27 11.58 -10.63
N GLY A 153 -1.67 11.05 -11.71
CA GLY A 153 -0.22 11.10 -11.94
C GLY A 153 0.35 12.50 -11.86
N GLY A 154 1.49 12.63 -11.19
CA GLY A 154 2.23 13.89 -11.03
C GLY A 154 2.59 14.22 -9.59
N SER A 155 3.28 15.36 -9.43
CA SER A 155 3.85 15.81 -8.15
C SER A 155 2.81 16.11 -7.07
N ASP A 156 1.60 16.54 -7.45
CA ASP A 156 0.55 16.92 -6.50
C ASP A 156 0.12 15.74 -5.63
N TYR A 157 -0.01 14.56 -6.23
CA TYR A 157 -0.33 13.32 -5.53
C TYR A 157 0.89 12.44 -5.26
N GLY A 158 2.08 12.83 -5.76
CA GLY A 158 3.30 12.04 -5.60
C GLY A 158 3.26 10.70 -6.35
N ILE A 159 2.68 10.68 -7.55
CA ILE A 159 2.55 9.47 -8.37
C ILE A 159 3.38 9.63 -9.63
N PHE A 160 4.39 8.75 -9.78
CA PHE A 160 5.34 8.81 -10.89
C PHE A 160 5.50 7.46 -11.54
N TRP A 161 5.60 7.42 -12.86
CA TRP A 161 5.99 6.23 -13.58
C TRP A 161 7.48 5.96 -13.40
N ARG A 162 7.85 4.70 -13.08
CA ARG A 162 9.23 4.26 -12.81
C ARG A 162 9.48 2.90 -13.43
N GLU A 163 10.71 2.71 -13.93
CA GLU A 163 11.20 1.38 -14.28
C GLU A 163 11.39 0.55 -13.02
N LEU A 164 10.85 -0.64 -13.01
CA LEU A 164 11.05 -1.65 -11.97
C LEU A 164 11.87 -2.79 -12.54
N TYR A 165 13.04 -3.03 -11.98
CA TYR A 165 13.92 -4.14 -12.37
C TYR A 165 13.84 -5.28 -11.36
N ARG A 166 13.80 -6.51 -11.87
CA ARG A 166 13.81 -7.76 -11.09
C ARG A 166 15.00 -8.61 -11.54
N PRO A 167 16.17 -8.48 -10.89
CA PRO A 167 17.34 -9.28 -11.19
C PRO A 167 17.04 -10.78 -11.00
N SER A 168 17.42 -11.61 -11.97
CA SER A 168 17.11 -13.06 -12.02
C SER A 168 18.16 -13.85 -12.80
N ASP A 169 18.43 -15.08 -12.40
CA ASP A 169 19.22 -16.03 -13.20
C ASP A 169 18.35 -16.87 -14.14
N ASN A 170 17.02 -16.73 -14.06
CA ASN A 170 16.08 -17.37 -14.96
C ASN A 170 15.69 -16.40 -16.10
N PRO A 171 15.80 -16.83 -17.40
CA PRO A 171 15.34 -16.03 -18.52
C PRO A 171 13.82 -15.83 -18.57
N GLU A 172 13.08 -16.75 -17.96
CA GLU A 172 11.61 -16.65 -17.85
C GLU A 172 11.23 -15.98 -16.54
N ARG A 173 10.32 -15.02 -16.61
CA ARG A 173 9.76 -14.40 -15.40
C ARG A 173 8.98 -15.47 -14.64
N GLN A 174 9.43 -15.77 -13.43
CA GLN A 174 8.68 -16.66 -12.53
C GLN A 174 7.47 -15.92 -11.94
N GLY A 175 6.31 -16.56 -12.06
CA GLY A 175 5.04 -16.02 -11.59
C GLY A 175 4.48 -14.99 -12.57
N GLU A 176 3.63 -15.43 -13.49
CA GLU A 176 2.72 -14.51 -14.15
C GLU A 176 1.92 -13.80 -13.07
N SER A 177 2.06 -12.50 -12.99
CA SER A 177 1.14 -11.75 -12.15
C SER A 177 -0.19 -11.68 -12.89
N ASP A 178 -1.27 -12.10 -12.23
CA ASP A 178 -2.63 -12.01 -12.77
C ASP A 178 -3.00 -10.59 -13.26
N TYR A 179 -2.14 -9.61 -12.97
CA TYR A 179 -2.29 -8.18 -13.32
C TYR A 179 -1.19 -7.63 -14.23
N GLY A 180 -0.34 -8.48 -14.82
CA GLY A 180 0.71 -8.05 -15.77
C GLY A 180 0.17 -7.21 -16.94
N HIS A 181 -1.06 -7.50 -17.37
CA HIS A 181 -1.76 -6.73 -18.40
C HIS A 181 -2.05 -5.25 -18.05
N LEU A 182 -1.84 -4.83 -16.81
CA LEU A 182 -1.96 -3.45 -16.35
C LEU A 182 -0.64 -2.67 -16.45
N TYR A 183 0.49 -3.35 -16.64
CA TYR A 183 1.75 -2.66 -16.91
C TYR A 183 1.78 -2.17 -18.38
N PRO A 184 2.20 -0.91 -18.64
CA PRO A 184 2.30 -0.40 -20.00
C PRO A 184 3.23 -1.21 -20.90
N TYR A 185 4.30 -1.75 -20.35
CA TYR A 185 5.17 -2.74 -20.98
C TYR A 185 5.94 -3.55 -19.95
N GLU A 186 6.39 -4.72 -20.36
CA GLU A 186 7.31 -5.60 -19.65
C GLU A 186 8.37 -6.14 -20.63
N GLY A 187 9.54 -6.48 -20.11
CA GLY A 187 10.62 -7.04 -20.92
C GLY A 187 11.66 -7.76 -20.08
N THR A 188 12.66 -8.31 -20.74
CA THR A 188 13.81 -8.97 -20.12
C THR A 188 15.09 -8.48 -20.77
N LEU A 189 16.02 -7.96 -19.97
CA LEU A 189 17.36 -7.63 -20.34
C LEU A 189 18.25 -8.87 -20.17
N GLY A 190 19.10 -9.14 -21.16
CA GLY A 190 20.03 -10.26 -21.18
C GLY A 190 21.41 -9.91 -20.63
N PRO A 191 22.35 -10.87 -20.72
CA PRO A 191 23.71 -10.67 -20.26
C PRO A 191 24.41 -9.49 -20.95
N GLY A 192 24.96 -8.57 -20.15
CA GLY A 192 25.65 -7.37 -20.65
C GLY A 192 24.73 -6.18 -20.97
N GLU A 193 23.43 -6.32 -20.81
CA GLU A 193 22.45 -5.23 -21.02
C GLU A 193 22.07 -4.52 -19.71
N HIS A 194 22.54 -5.00 -18.57
CA HIS A 194 22.30 -4.44 -17.24
C HIS A 194 23.51 -4.69 -16.31
N PRO A 195 23.69 -3.91 -15.22
CA PRO A 195 24.82 -4.05 -14.31
C PRO A 195 24.60 -5.02 -13.14
N PHE A 196 23.41 -5.61 -12.98
CA PHE A 196 23.14 -6.56 -11.90
C PHE A 196 24.00 -7.81 -12.02
N GLN A 197 24.33 -8.44 -10.88
CA GLN A 197 25.16 -9.65 -10.83
C GLN A 197 24.48 -10.91 -11.37
N THR A 198 23.19 -10.86 -11.69
CA THR A 198 22.42 -11.94 -12.29
C THR A 198 22.55 -11.96 -13.81
N ARG A 199 22.18 -13.09 -14.46
CA ARG A 199 22.27 -13.21 -15.93
C ARG A 199 21.21 -12.38 -16.67
N TYR A 200 20.06 -12.12 -16.04
CA TYR A 200 18.93 -11.42 -16.62
C TYR A 200 18.39 -10.39 -15.62
N ALA A 201 17.68 -9.41 -16.15
CA ALA A 201 16.86 -8.51 -15.36
C ALA A 201 15.49 -8.34 -16.05
N HIS A 202 14.44 -8.87 -15.45
CA HIS A 202 13.10 -8.57 -15.91
C HIS A 202 12.74 -7.16 -15.53
N HIS A 203 12.08 -6.43 -16.43
CA HIS A 203 11.71 -5.06 -16.16
C HIS A 203 10.27 -4.78 -16.60
N ALA A 204 9.66 -3.80 -15.95
CA ALA A 204 8.32 -3.32 -16.25
C ALA A 204 8.21 -1.84 -15.89
N LEU A 205 7.38 -1.11 -16.61
CA LEU A 205 7.02 0.24 -16.21
C LEU A 205 5.87 0.17 -15.21
N THR A 206 6.10 0.67 -13.98
CA THR A 206 5.11 0.70 -12.90
C THR A 206 4.94 2.11 -12.32
N MET A 207 4.00 2.29 -11.41
CA MET A 207 3.85 3.55 -10.68
C MET A 207 4.53 3.47 -9.31
N MET A 208 5.30 4.51 -8.97
CA MET A 208 5.71 4.82 -7.61
C MET A 208 4.72 5.83 -7.03
N ILE A 209 4.06 5.47 -5.93
CA ILE A 209 3.10 6.31 -5.21
C ILE A 209 3.75 6.68 -3.87
N GLU A 210 4.18 7.91 -3.72
CA GLU A 210 4.84 8.40 -2.50
C GLU A 210 3.83 8.57 -1.36
N PRO A 211 3.83 7.71 -0.33
CA PRO A 211 2.73 7.66 0.63
C PRO A 211 2.51 8.97 1.39
N ALA A 212 3.59 9.66 1.77
CA ALA A 212 3.48 10.90 2.53
C ALA A 212 2.78 12.01 1.73
N THR A 213 3.16 12.18 0.46
CA THR A 213 2.55 13.15 -0.45
C THR A 213 1.12 12.76 -0.77
N PHE A 214 0.88 11.50 -1.10
CA PHE A 214 -0.44 10.97 -1.45
C PHE A 214 -1.46 11.14 -0.32
N LEU A 215 -1.11 10.72 0.90
CA LEU A 215 -1.99 10.84 2.06
C LEU A 215 -2.24 12.29 2.48
N ARG A 216 -1.21 13.15 2.39
CA ARG A 216 -1.38 14.58 2.64
C ARG A 216 -2.38 15.19 1.66
N ARG A 217 -2.20 14.93 0.36
CA ARG A 217 -3.08 15.47 -0.67
C ARG A 217 -4.53 14.96 -0.52
N LEU A 218 -4.72 13.67 -0.28
CA LEU A 218 -6.06 13.11 0.00
C LEU A 218 -6.71 13.74 1.24
N THR A 219 -5.92 14.03 2.29
CA THR A 219 -6.44 14.72 3.49
C THR A 219 -6.91 16.14 3.15
N GLU A 220 -6.14 16.86 2.35
CA GLU A 220 -6.51 18.19 1.85
C GLU A 220 -7.78 18.13 1.00
N ASP A 221 -7.90 17.15 0.09
CA ASP A 221 -9.07 16.97 -0.75
C ASP A 221 -10.33 16.69 0.06
N VAL A 222 -10.23 15.85 1.11
CA VAL A 222 -11.35 15.60 2.03
C VAL A 222 -11.80 16.89 2.71
N HIS A 223 -10.86 17.72 3.18
CA HIS A 223 -11.18 19.02 3.78
C HIS A 223 -11.79 20.00 2.77
N GLN A 224 -11.23 20.12 1.57
CA GLN A 224 -11.76 20.99 0.52
C GLN A 224 -13.19 20.63 0.13
N ALA A 225 -13.52 19.34 0.16
CA ALA A 225 -14.88 18.84 -0.04
C ALA A 225 -15.73 18.83 1.25
N ARG A 226 -15.35 19.66 2.25
CA ARG A 226 -16.09 19.88 3.51
C ARG A 226 -16.18 18.68 4.45
N GLY A 227 -15.29 17.67 4.30
CA GLY A 227 -15.18 16.59 5.28
C GLY A 227 -14.54 17.08 6.57
N SER A 228 -14.96 16.53 7.68
CA SER A 228 -14.42 16.84 9.01
C SER A 228 -13.62 15.68 9.58
N PHE A 229 -12.67 15.99 10.47
CA PHE A 229 -11.86 15.00 11.18
C PHE A 229 -12.06 15.16 12.69
N VAL A 230 -12.35 14.03 13.35
CA VAL A 230 -12.52 13.96 14.80
C VAL A 230 -11.52 12.96 15.36
N ILE A 231 -10.69 13.40 16.28
CA ILE A 231 -9.75 12.49 16.98
C ILE A 231 -10.56 11.71 18.02
N ARG A 232 -10.77 10.43 17.73
CA ARG A 232 -11.46 9.49 18.62
C ARG A 232 -10.94 8.09 18.40
N ASN A 233 -10.66 7.39 19.50
CA ASN A 233 -10.26 5.97 19.50
C ASN A 233 -11.42 5.15 20.07
N PHE A 234 -11.94 4.21 19.28
CA PHE A 234 -13.00 3.29 19.68
C PHE A 234 -12.37 2.04 20.29
N GLN A 235 -12.89 1.58 21.43
CA GLN A 235 -12.39 0.39 22.12
C GLN A 235 -13.17 -0.88 21.69
N ASP A 236 -14.45 -0.72 21.40
CA ASP A 236 -15.36 -1.77 20.95
C ASP A 236 -16.32 -1.23 19.88
N LYS A 237 -17.03 -2.14 19.22
CA LYS A 237 -17.98 -1.78 18.15
C LYS A 237 -19.26 -1.13 18.70
N GLU A 238 -19.61 -1.38 19.95
CA GLU A 238 -20.78 -0.82 20.61
C GLU A 238 -20.67 0.70 20.76
N GLU A 239 -19.45 1.23 20.92
CA GLU A 239 -19.21 2.66 20.90
C GLU A 239 -19.59 3.33 19.56
N LEU A 240 -19.57 2.58 18.45
CA LEU A 240 -20.00 3.09 17.15
C LEU A 240 -21.48 3.44 17.11
N LEU A 241 -22.30 2.81 17.95
CA LEU A 241 -23.72 3.10 18.07
C LEU A 241 -23.99 4.52 18.62
N THR A 242 -23.01 5.11 19.30
CA THR A 242 -23.11 6.49 19.83
C THR A 242 -22.89 7.58 18.80
N LEU A 243 -22.46 7.23 17.58
CA LEU A 243 -22.25 8.20 16.51
C LEU A 243 -23.58 8.70 15.96
N PRO A 244 -23.68 9.96 15.52
CA PRO A 244 -24.91 10.47 14.91
C PRO A 244 -25.17 9.88 13.51
N GLU A 245 -24.11 9.52 12.79
CA GLU A 245 -24.22 9.03 11.41
C GLU A 245 -24.86 7.63 11.35
N PRO A 246 -25.86 7.42 10.48
CA PRO A 246 -26.54 6.13 10.34
C PRO A 246 -25.72 5.08 9.58
N VAL A 247 -24.74 5.53 8.79
CA VAL A 247 -23.85 4.67 8.00
C VAL A 247 -22.42 4.86 8.47
N ILE A 248 -21.70 3.77 8.67
CA ILE A 248 -20.35 3.77 9.21
C ILE A 248 -19.44 2.91 8.32
N PHE A 249 -18.37 3.50 7.81
CA PHE A 249 -17.33 2.79 7.06
C PHE A 249 -16.20 2.35 8.02
N ASN A 250 -16.00 1.06 8.15
CA ASN A 250 -14.88 0.51 8.91
C ASN A 250 -13.63 0.40 8.04
N CYS A 251 -12.76 1.40 8.14
CA CYS A 251 -11.46 1.49 7.46
C CYS A 251 -10.29 1.41 8.45
N THR A 252 -10.44 0.63 9.52
CA THR A 252 -9.53 0.62 10.67
C THR A 252 -8.27 -0.23 10.48
N GLY A 253 -8.11 -0.88 9.31
CA GLY A 253 -6.96 -1.76 9.06
C GLY A 253 -6.88 -2.87 10.12
N LEU A 254 -5.73 -3.01 10.81
CA LEU A 254 -5.56 -3.99 11.90
C LEU A 254 -6.53 -3.77 13.07
N GLY A 255 -7.06 -2.56 13.24
CA GLY A 255 -8.06 -2.27 14.28
C GLY A 255 -9.36 -3.07 14.12
N ALA A 256 -9.69 -3.52 12.92
CA ALA A 256 -10.86 -4.35 12.66
C ALA A 256 -10.81 -5.68 13.40
N ARG A 257 -9.61 -6.22 13.68
CA ARG A 257 -9.46 -7.43 14.49
C ARG A 257 -10.08 -7.25 15.88
N ALA A 258 -9.74 -6.18 16.58
CA ALA A 258 -10.27 -5.93 17.92
C ALA A 258 -11.72 -5.47 17.90
N LEU A 259 -12.08 -4.53 17.00
CA LEU A 259 -13.42 -3.94 16.96
C LEU A 259 -14.50 -4.92 16.47
N PHE A 260 -14.17 -5.81 15.55
CA PHE A 260 -15.17 -6.70 14.90
C PHE A 260 -14.87 -8.18 15.06
N GLY A 261 -13.84 -8.54 15.84
CA GLY A 261 -13.51 -9.94 16.13
C GLY A 261 -12.95 -10.70 14.93
N ASP A 262 -12.34 -10.04 13.93
CA ASP A 262 -11.74 -10.75 12.79
C ASP A 262 -10.37 -11.34 13.17
N GLU A 263 -10.39 -12.56 13.72
CA GLU A 263 -9.19 -13.26 14.14
C GLU A 263 -8.28 -13.70 12.97
N THR A 264 -8.79 -13.73 11.75
CA THR A 264 -8.00 -14.06 10.55
C THR A 264 -7.10 -12.92 10.12
N LEU A 265 -7.41 -11.68 10.55
CA LEU A 265 -6.61 -10.49 10.31
C LEU A 265 -5.40 -10.44 11.26
N THR A 266 -4.20 -10.54 10.71
CA THR A 266 -2.95 -10.54 11.48
C THR A 266 -1.98 -9.48 10.96
N PRO A 267 -1.07 -8.93 11.79
CA PRO A 267 0.01 -8.10 11.29
C PRO A 267 0.98 -8.96 10.49
N ALA A 268 1.46 -8.43 9.37
CA ALA A 268 2.70 -8.93 8.77
C ALA A 268 3.74 -7.82 8.91
N LYS A 269 4.65 -8.00 9.88
CA LYS A 269 5.71 -7.05 10.18
C LYS A 269 6.65 -6.93 8.99
N GLY A 270 6.93 -5.69 8.58
CA GLY A 270 7.95 -5.35 7.59
C GLY A 270 8.90 -4.30 8.15
N GLN A 271 10.20 -4.56 8.02
CA GLN A 271 11.24 -3.60 8.39
C GLN A 271 11.80 -2.95 7.15
N LEU A 272 12.03 -1.64 7.23
CA LEU A 272 12.54 -0.79 6.17
C LEU A 272 13.75 -0.01 6.68
N VAL A 273 14.70 0.24 5.78
CA VAL A 273 15.86 1.10 6.00
C VAL A 273 15.76 2.27 5.03
N PHE A 274 15.84 3.49 5.54
CA PHE A 274 15.79 4.72 4.75
C PHE A 274 17.17 5.32 4.61
N LEU A 275 17.55 5.63 3.38
CA LEU A 275 18.73 6.40 3.00
C LEU A 275 18.29 7.81 2.55
N PRO A 276 19.21 8.79 2.50
CA PRO A 276 18.91 10.09 1.92
C PRO A 276 18.36 9.96 0.49
N PRO A 277 17.48 10.86 0.05
CA PRO A 277 17.02 10.85 -1.33
C PRO A 277 18.20 11.05 -2.29
N ASP A 278 18.15 10.35 -3.41
CA ASP A 278 19.13 10.48 -4.48
C ASP A 278 18.40 10.65 -5.83
N PRO A 279 18.37 11.86 -6.38
CA PRO A 279 17.62 12.16 -7.61
C PRO A 279 18.20 11.50 -8.86
N ASP A 280 19.44 11.00 -8.78
CA ASP A 280 20.07 10.27 -9.89
C ASP A 280 19.65 8.78 -9.92
N VAL A 281 19.09 8.26 -8.81
CA VAL A 281 18.48 6.93 -8.71
C VAL A 281 17.00 7.06 -9.02
N ASP A 282 16.58 6.89 -10.26
CA ASP A 282 15.19 7.10 -10.70
C ASP A 282 14.44 5.82 -11.12
N TYR A 283 14.85 4.68 -10.60
CA TYR A 283 14.29 3.36 -10.84
C TYR A 283 13.99 2.61 -9.53
N LEU A 284 13.33 1.48 -9.66
CA LEU A 284 12.96 0.59 -8.55
C LEU A 284 13.61 -0.78 -8.77
N THR A 285 13.88 -1.51 -7.68
CA THR A 285 14.26 -2.93 -7.78
C THR A 285 13.43 -3.81 -6.86
N LEU A 286 13.20 -5.06 -7.26
CA LEU A 286 12.51 -6.08 -6.48
C LEU A 286 13.19 -7.44 -6.68
N GLY A 287 13.67 -8.07 -5.61
CA GLY A 287 14.41 -9.34 -5.66
C GLY A 287 15.91 -9.14 -5.84
N GLY A 288 16.58 -10.17 -6.33
CA GLY A 288 18.05 -10.20 -6.58
C GLY A 288 18.91 -10.46 -5.34
N GLY A 289 18.34 -10.51 -4.14
CA GLY A 289 19.03 -10.81 -2.89
C GLY A 289 18.40 -11.96 -2.12
N GLU A 290 19.01 -12.31 -0.99
CA GLU A 290 18.49 -13.31 -0.07
C GLU A 290 17.30 -12.74 0.71
N GLY A 291 16.19 -13.48 0.73
CA GLY A 291 14.94 -13.06 1.34
C GLY A 291 14.21 -11.96 0.54
N LEU A 292 13.35 -11.21 1.21
CA LEU A 292 12.63 -10.10 0.57
C LEU A 292 13.56 -8.89 0.45
N CYS A 293 13.95 -8.55 -0.77
CA CYS A 293 14.74 -7.37 -1.09
C CYS A 293 14.00 -6.48 -2.08
N TYR A 294 13.94 -5.18 -1.81
CA TYR A 294 13.46 -4.18 -2.76
C TYR A 294 14.06 -2.81 -2.44
N MET A 295 14.37 -2.06 -3.46
CA MET A 295 14.78 -0.66 -3.38
C MET A 295 13.77 0.20 -4.13
N PHE A 296 13.20 1.17 -3.43
CA PHE A 296 12.28 2.13 -4.03
C PHE A 296 12.81 3.54 -3.87
N SER A 297 13.12 4.16 -5.00
CA SER A 297 13.54 5.54 -5.05
C SER A 297 12.32 6.46 -5.01
N ARG A 298 12.28 7.35 -4.02
CA ARG A 298 11.25 8.35 -3.80
C ARG A 298 11.88 9.73 -3.68
N SER A 299 11.07 10.77 -3.79
CA SER A 299 11.56 12.15 -3.64
C SER A 299 12.05 12.48 -2.22
N ASP A 300 11.53 11.78 -1.21
CA ASP A 300 11.87 11.98 0.20
C ASP A 300 12.96 11.04 0.74
N VAL A 301 13.12 9.85 0.16
CA VAL A 301 14.10 8.84 0.59
C VAL A 301 14.42 7.85 -0.53
N VAL A 302 15.58 7.19 -0.44
CA VAL A 302 15.77 5.87 -1.06
C VAL A 302 15.45 4.81 -0.01
N LEU A 303 14.38 4.07 -0.22
CA LEU A 303 13.86 3.06 0.69
C LEU A 303 14.43 1.69 0.34
N LEU A 304 15.05 1.03 1.30
CA LEU A 304 15.48 -0.36 1.21
C LEU A 304 14.55 -1.25 2.05
N GLY A 305 14.01 -2.27 1.44
CA GLY A 305 13.19 -3.27 2.10
C GLY A 305 13.65 -4.68 1.79
N GLY A 306 13.23 -5.66 2.45
CA GLY A 306 12.48 -5.60 3.68
C GLY A 306 12.26 -6.99 4.25
N SER A 307 11.29 -7.06 5.11
CA SER A 307 10.89 -8.33 5.72
C SER A 307 9.39 -8.56 5.61
N PHE A 308 9.00 -9.82 5.81
CA PHE A 308 7.59 -10.23 5.87
C PHE A 308 7.47 -11.31 6.96
N LYS A 309 7.02 -10.90 8.16
CA LYS A 309 6.87 -11.78 9.31
C LYS A 309 5.41 -11.78 9.78
N PRO A 310 4.57 -12.71 9.26
CA PRO A 310 3.18 -12.82 9.69
C PRO A 310 3.07 -13.15 11.18
N GLY A 311 2.13 -12.50 11.89
CA GLY A 311 1.88 -12.72 13.31
C GLY A 311 2.85 -12.00 14.26
N ASP A 312 3.86 -11.29 13.75
CA ASP A 312 4.77 -10.50 14.60
C ASP A 312 4.19 -9.11 14.88
N TRP A 313 3.85 -8.87 16.15
CA TRP A 313 3.31 -7.60 16.66
C TRP A 313 4.37 -6.63 17.17
N SER A 314 5.64 -7.02 17.16
CA SER A 314 6.71 -6.15 17.66
C SER A 314 6.88 -4.91 16.78
N THR A 315 7.09 -3.76 17.41
CA THR A 315 7.18 -2.45 16.76
C THR A 315 8.61 -1.95 16.59
N ASN A 316 9.57 -2.64 17.20
CA ASN A 316 10.96 -2.23 17.17
C ASN A 316 11.68 -2.84 15.96
N PRO A 317 12.56 -2.08 15.29
CA PRO A 317 13.51 -2.62 14.32
C PRO A 317 14.42 -3.68 14.95
N GLU A 318 14.80 -4.67 14.16
CA GLU A 318 15.74 -5.71 14.54
C GLU A 318 17.11 -5.38 13.90
N PRO A 319 18.18 -5.18 14.69
CA PRO A 319 19.50 -4.83 14.14
C PRO A 319 20.02 -5.84 13.12
N ALA A 320 19.83 -7.15 13.35
CA ALA A 320 20.26 -8.19 12.42
C ALA A 320 19.54 -8.09 11.07
N GLU A 321 18.27 -7.71 11.07
CA GLU A 321 17.48 -7.51 9.84
C GLU A 321 17.95 -6.25 9.08
N THR A 322 18.28 -5.17 9.79
CA THR A 322 18.89 -3.99 9.18
C THR A 322 20.21 -4.34 8.47
N GLU A 323 21.11 -5.07 9.15
CA GLU A 323 22.38 -5.48 8.57
C GLU A 323 22.19 -6.42 7.37
N ARG A 324 21.21 -7.33 7.42
CA ARG A 324 20.86 -8.17 6.26
C ARG A 324 20.40 -7.31 5.08
N ILE A 325 19.48 -6.37 5.31
CA ILE A 325 18.95 -5.49 4.26
C ILE A 325 20.12 -4.71 3.60
N ILE A 326 21.01 -4.10 4.39
CA ILE A 326 22.14 -3.34 3.89
C ILE A 326 23.07 -4.25 3.05
N ARG A 327 23.49 -5.37 3.61
CA ARG A 327 24.40 -6.31 2.95
C ARG A 327 23.85 -6.82 1.62
N GLU A 328 22.59 -7.23 1.59
CA GLU A 328 21.98 -7.77 0.36
C GLU A 328 21.84 -6.69 -0.72
N HIS A 329 21.51 -5.44 -0.36
CA HIS A 329 21.47 -4.36 -1.34
C HIS A 329 22.86 -3.95 -1.83
N GLN A 330 23.88 -3.97 -0.97
CA GLN A 330 25.26 -3.80 -1.42
C GLN A 330 25.66 -4.86 -2.45
N ARG A 331 25.24 -6.11 -2.24
CA ARG A 331 25.49 -7.21 -3.20
C ARG A 331 24.73 -7.00 -4.51
N ILE A 332 23.44 -6.60 -4.45
CA ILE A 332 22.64 -6.35 -5.66
C ILE A 332 23.27 -5.26 -6.54
N PHE A 333 23.83 -4.22 -5.93
CA PHE A 333 24.38 -3.07 -6.63
C PHE A 333 25.91 -3.13 -6.83
N ALA A 334 26.59 -4.24 -6.53
CA ALA A 334 28.03 -4.35 -6.62
C ALA A 334 28.60 -4.28 -8.06
N GLY A 335 27.76 -4.39 -9.08
CA GLY A 335 28.16 -4.33 -10.50
C GLY A 335 27.95 -2.98 -11.18
N PHE A 336 27.45 -1.97 -10.44
CA PHE A 336 27.14 -0.63 -10.96
C PHE A 336 28.36 0.27 -11.05
#